data_88a912031608b328573aa7c362931f0b
#
_entry.id   88a912031608b328573aa7c362931f0b
#
_cell.length_a   1.000
_cell.length_b   1.000
_cell.length_c   1.000
_cell.angle_alpha   90.00
_cell.angle_beta   90.00
_cell.angle_gamma   90.00
#
_symmetry.space_group_name_H-M   'P 1'
#
loop_
_entity.id
_entity.type
_entity.pdbx_description
1 polymer ?
#
loop_
_entity_poly.entity_id
_entity_poly.type
_entity_poly.pdbx_seq_one_letter_code
_entity_poly.pdbx_strand_id
1 'polypeptide(L)'
;MAGLVVVGLGVAGAIVLTRADSGPSSPGRPFVGGDLHSLVMAPATASRLYVGGHEGVAVSADGGRTWRPIESLDGADAMGWAFTDEDVLVGGHPGLFVSDDGGRTFRQDNEGLPATDIHALGSGAGVIYAASPQLGVFASTDGGASWEVRTDQVGQAFMGSILVDPRDPDHLVAPDMQAGAVQSSDGGRSWSVLGGVPGAMWVSWDPAATDRVVVSGVGQAALTEDAGRTWAQLSLPEGASVVEIDANDPDTLYAGVLEGTEAVVWISRDGGSTWTKP
;
A
#
# COMPACT_ATOMS: atom_id res chain seq x y z
N MET A 1 0.33 79.27 0.95
CA MET A 1 1.06 78.12 0.30
C MET A 1 0.55 76.85 0.94
N ALA A 2 -0.29 76.12 0.21
CA ALA A 2 -0.90 74.91 0.72
C ALA A 2 -0.03 73.70 0.37
N GLY A 3 0.36 72.94 1.39
CA GLY A 3 1.11 71.70 1.23
C GLY A 3 0.18 70.52 1.04
N LEU A 4 0.31 69.85 -0.08
CA LEU A 4 -0.45 68.62 -0.42
C LEU A 4 0.21 67.43 0.25
N VAL A 5 -0.50 66.72 1.14
CA VAL A 5 -0.08 65.44 1.70
C VAL A 5 -0.72 64.32 0.83
N VAL A 6 0.13 63.58 0.11
CA VAL A 6 -0.31 62.39 -0.62
C VAL A 6 -0.20 61.18 0.33
N VAL A 7 -1.33 60.64 0.73
CA VAL A 7 -1.43 59.35 1.45
C VAL A 7 -1.48 58.25 0.41
N GLY A 8 -0.39 57.50 0.28
CA GLY A 8 -0.34 56.29 -0.56
C GLY A 8 -1.05 55.13 0.16
N LEU A 9 -2.20 54.68 -0.35
CA LEU A 9 -2.81 53.43 0.03
C LEU A 9 -2.08 52.25 -0.65
N GLY A 10 -1.28 51.54 0.12
CA GLY A 10 -0.69 50.28 -0.31
C GLY A 10 -1.78 49.17 -0.28
N VAL A 11 -2.23 48.72 -1.44
CA VAL A 11 -3.04 47.51 -1.59
C VAL A 11 -2.11 46.31 -1.44
N ALA A 12 -2.14 45.66 -0.29
CA ALA A 12 -1.56 44.35 -0.11
C ALA A 12 -2.43 43.32 -0.86
N GLY A 13 -2.02 42.94 -2.05
CA GLY A 13 -2.63 41.85 -2.79
C GLY A 13 -2.30 40.52 -2.08
N ALA A 14 -3.27 39.93 -1.40
CA ALA A 14 -3.18 38.55 -0.96
C ALA A 14 -3.19 37.66 -2.20
N ILE A 15 -2.04 37.01 -2.50
CA ILE A 15 -2.00 35.92 -3.47
C ILE A 15 -2.72 34.74 -2.81
N VAL A 16 -4.00 34.56 -3.13
CA VAL A 16 -4.71 33.32 -2.84
C VAL A 16 -4.15 32.29 -3.83
N LEU A 17 -3.23 31.46 -3.36
CA LEU A 17 -2.90 30.23 -4.04
C LEU A 17 -4.16 29.36 -4.02
N THR A 18 -4.94 29.41 -5.07
CA THR A 18 -6.00 28.43 -5.30
C THR A 18 -5.29 27.10 -5.48
N ARG A 19 -5.39 26.22 -4.48
CA ARG A 19 -5.14 24.80 -4.60
C ARG A 19 -5.92 24.34 -5.84
N ALA A 20 -5.25 23.62 -6.74
CA ALA A 20 -5.96 22.96 -7.83
C ALA A 20 -7.00 22.06 -7.16
N ASP A 21 -8.27 22.32 -7.39
CA ASP A 21 -9.36 21.44 -7.01
C ASP A 21 -9.01 20.06 -7.60
N SER A 22 -8.78 19.09 -6.75
CA SER A 22 -8.91 17.70 -7.12
C SER A 22 -10.37 17.55 -7.54
N GLY A 23 -10.61 17.56 -8.85
CA GLY A 23 -11.96 17.47 -9.41
C GLY A 23 -12.68 16.25 -8.82
N PRO A 24 -14.03 16.24 -8.80
CA PRO A 24 -14.78 15.13 -8.26
C PRO A 24 -14.32 13.85 -8.96
N SER A 25 -13.74 12.91 -8.18
CA SER A 25 -13.40 11.59 -8.67
C SER A 25 -14.65 10.99 -9.30
N SER A 26 -14.52 10.52 -10.53
CA SER A 26 -15.63 9.79 -11.18
C SER A 26 -15.98 8.59 -10.30
N PRO A 27 -17.27 8.27 -10.10
CA PRO A 27 -17.64 7.06 -9.38
C PRO A 27 -16.88 5.87 -9.96
N GLY A 28 -16.10 5.16 -9.15
CA GLY A 28 -15.30 4.00 -9.55
C GLY A 28 -13.88 4.28 -10.06
N ARG A 29 -13.40 5.54 -10.08
CA ARG A 29 -12.05 5.89 -10.54
C ARG A 29 -11.39 6.90 -9.58
N PRO A 30 -10.78 6.46 -8.50
CA PRO A 30 -10.14 7.35 -7.56
C PRO A 30 -8.84 7.93 -8.12
N PHE A 31 -8.57 9.19 -7.80
CA PHE A 31 -7.29 9.83 -8.08
C PHE A 31 -6.22 9.26 -7.16
N VAL A 32 -5.08 8.87 -7.72
CA VAL A 32 -3.90 8.35 -7.01
C VAL A 32 -2.59 9.04 -7.42
N GLY A 33 -2.63 9.88 -8.46
CA GLY A 33 -1.45 10.55 -9.01
C GLY A 33 -0.79 9.75 -10.13
N GLY A 34 0.50 9.98 -10.34
CA GLY A 34 1.23 9.44 -11.50
C GLY A 34 1.62 7.97 -11.40
N ASP A 35 1.38 7.30 -10.27
CA ASP A 35 1.69 5.89 -10.03
C ASP A 35 0.65 5.22 -9.14
N LEU A 36 0.51 3.90 -9.25
CA LEU A 36 -0.34 3.07 -8.39
C LEU A 36 0.57 2.14 -7.57
N HIS A 37 0.71 2.43 -6.29
CA HIS A 37 1.59 1.67 -5.41
C HIS A 37 0.87 0.57 -4.63
N SER A 38 -0.38 0.82 -4.24
CA SER A 38 -1.09 -0.12 -3.37
C SER A 38 -2.56 -0.29 -3.73
N LEU A 39 -3.04 -1.50 -3.59
CA LEU A 39 -4.44 -1.90 -3.52
C LEU A 39 -4.53 -2.93 -2.41
N VAL A 40 -5.22 -2.62 -1.32
CA VAL A 40 -5.24 -3.48 -0.15
C VAL A 40 -6.65 -3.62 0.41
N MET A 41 -6.99 -4.82 0.86
CA MET A 41 -8.22 -5.07 1.59
C MET A 41 -8.01 -4.90 3.10
N ALA A 42 -8.94 -4.19 3.77
CA ALA A 42 -8.93 -4.11 5.22
C ALA A 42 -9.31 -5.48 5.82
N PRO A 43 -8.46 -6.12 6.65
CA PRO A 43 -8.70 -7.47 7.14
C PRO A 43 -9.99 -7.65 7.94
N ALA A 44 -10.37 -6.62 8.70
CA ALA A 44 -11.53 -6.69 9.61
C ALA A 44 -12.87 -6.26 8.98
N THR A 45 -12.87 -5.82 7.71
CA THR A 45 -14.07 -5.24 7.11
C THR A 45 -14.23 -5.73 5.68
N ALA A 46 -15.15 -6.69 5.50
CA ALA A 46 -15.50 -7.20 4.17
C ALA A 46 -15.83 -6.03 3.20
N SER A 47 -15.36 -6.13 1.95
CA SER A 47 -15.56 -5.15 0.88
C SER A 47 -14.91 -3.78 1.09
N ARG A 48 -14.12 -3.55 2.14
CA ARG A 48 -13.37 -2.32 2.29
C ARG A 48 -12.01 -2.44 1.62
N LEU A 49 -11.80 -1.61 0.60
CA LEU A 49 -10.54 -1.52 -0.14
C LEU A 49 -9.93 -0.14 0.00
N TYR A 50 -8.62 -0.09 0.00
CA TYR A 50 -7.85 1.14 -0.14
C TYR A 50 -7.02 1.07 -1.42
N VAL A 51 -6.89 2.19 -2.12
CA VAL A 51 -5.91 2.38 -3.19
C VAL A 51 -5.05 3.57 -2.86
N GLY A 52 -3.78 3.46 -3.17
CA GLY A 52 -2.81 4.52 -2.93
C GLY A 52 -1.77 4.62 -4.02
N GLY A 53 -1.31 5.84 -4.26
CA GLY A 53 -0.25 6.14 -5.19
C GLY A 53 0.59 7.32 -4.70
N HIS A 54 1.27 8.02 -5.60
CA HIS A 54 2.18 9.13 -5.26
C HIS A 54 1.50 10.35 -4.65
N GLU A 55 0.23 10.64 -4.98
CA GLU A 55 -0.38 11.94 -4.67
C GLU A 55 -1.76 11.83 -4.03
N GLY A 56 -2.30 10.61 -3.96
CA GLY A 56 -3.65 10.42 -3.44
C GLY A 56 -3.92 9.01 -2.95
N VAL A 57 -4.82 8.96 -1.98
CA VAL A 57 -5.32 7.73 -1.38
C VAL A 57 -6.83 7.78 -1.34
N ALA A 58 -7.49 6.69 -1.67
CA ALA A 58 -8.93 6.59 -1.59
C ALA A 58 -9.37 5.28 -0.95
N VAL A 59 -10.56 5.30 -0.35
CA VAL A 59 -11.21 4.15 0.27
C VAL A 59 -12.55 3.85 -0.40
N SER A 60 -12.79 2.57 -0.66
CA SER A 60 -14.08 2.01 -1.02
C SER A 60 -14.65 1.21 0.13
N ALA A 61 -15.97 1.26 0.34
CA ALA A 61 -16.68 0.44 1.32
C ALA A 61 -17.62 -0.58 0.66
N ASP A 62 -17.59 -0.68 -0.69
CA ASP A 62 -18.53 -1.47 -1.48
C ASP A 62 -17.84 -2.34 -2.54
N GLY A 63 -16.59 -2.75 -2.26
CA GLY A 63 -15.83 -3.65 -3.13
C GLY A 63 -15.35 -2.97 -4.43
N GLY A 64 -14.99 -1.69 -4.35
CA GLY A 64 -14.41 -0.96 -5.47
C GLY A 64 -15.42 -0.28 -6.41
N ARG A 65 -16.72 -0.30 -6.08
CA ARG A 65 -17.75 0.35 -6.91
C ARG A 65 -17.75 1.86 -6.80
N THR A 66 -17.59 2.34 -5.56
CA THR A 66 -17.49 3.78 -5.29
C THR A 66 -16.30 4.07 -4.38
N TRP A 67 -15.69 5.24 -4.57
CA TRP A 67 -14.49 5.63 -3.87
C TRP A 67 -14.63 7.02 -3.24
N ARG A 68 -14.01 7.19 -2.08
CA ARG A 68 -13.87 8.50 -1.41
C ARG A 68 -12.40 8.78 -1.16
N PRO A 69 -11.90 9.98 -1.51
CA PRO A 69 -10.54 10.37 -1.15
C PRO A 69 -10.37 10.41 0.38
N ILE A 70 -9.17 10.13 0.85
CA ILE A 70 -8.74 10.32 2.23
C ILE A 70 -7.93 11.60 2.27
N GLU A 71 -8.60 12.74 2.49
CA GLU A 71 -8.01 14.09 2.42
C GLU A 71 -6.79 14.28 3.33
N SER A 72 -6.73 13.57 4.46
CA SER A 72 -5.57 13.61 5.38
C SER A 72 -4.31 12.95 4.81
N LEU A 73 -4.42 12.21 3.70
CA LEU A 73 -3.32 11.61 2.95
C LEU A 73 -3.11 12.28 1.58
N ASP A 74 -3.66 13.49 1.36
CA ASP A 74 -3.41 14.24 0.14
C ASP A 74 -1.91 14.56 0.00
N GLY A 75 -1.32 14.14 -1.13
CA GLY A 75 0.10 14.29 -1.39
C GLY A 75 0.99 13.33 -0.61
N ALA A 76 0.42 12.34 0.08
CA ALA A 76 1.18 11.24 0.64
C ALA A 76 1.44 10.17 -0.42
N ASP A 77 2.64 9.61 -0.39
CA ASP A 77 3.02 8.46 -1.20
C ASP A 77 2.68 7.19 -0.40
N ALA A 78 1.57 6.52 -0.78
CA ALA A 78 1.04 5.40 -0.03
C ALA A 78 1.52 4.07 -0.61
N MET A 79 2.70 3.62 -0.19
CA MET A 79 3.36 2.44 -0.71
C MET A 79 2.93 1.15 -0.01
N GLY A 80 2.96 1.12 1.32
CA GLY A 80 2.63 -0.07 2.10
C GLY A 80 1.62 0.19 3.21
N TRP A 81 0.95 -0.87 3.67
CA TRP A 81 -0.10 -0.79 4.68
C TRP A 81 0.12 -1.81 5.79
N ALA A 82 -0.19 -1.41 7.02
CA ALA A 82 -0.26 -2.31 8.16
C ALA A 82 -1.57 -2.09 8.92
N PHE A 83 -2.17 -3.18 9.38
CA PHE A 83 -3.41 -3.18 10.15
C PHE A 83 -3.15 -3.88 11.48
N THR A 84 -3.25 -3.13 12.57
CA THR A 84 -3.17 -3.67 13.92
C THR A 84 -4.56 -3.75 14.54
N ASP A 85 -4.65 -4.23 15.79
CA ASP A 85 -5.94 -4.26 16.51
C ASP A 85 -6.46 -2.84 16.81
N GLU A 86 -5.58 -1.85 16.89
CA GLU A 86 -5.90 -0.47 17.30
C GLU A 86 -5.82 0.50 16.12
N ASP A 87 -4.80 0.36 15.27
CA ASP A 87 -4.40 1.35 14.29
C ASP A 87 -4.37 0.82 12.86
N VAL A 88 -4.52 1.73 11.90
CA VAL A 88 -4.16 1.52 10.49
C VAL A 88 -2.96 2.40 10.17
N LEU A 89 -1.90 1.81 9.62
CA LEU A 89 -0.69 2.52 9.26
C LEU A 89 -0.50 2.51 7.74
N VAL A 90 0.01 3.63 7.22
CA VAL A 90 0.42 3.78 5.82
C VAL A 90 1.88 4.21 5.79
N GLY A 91 2.70 3.49 5.05
CA GLY A 91 4.11 3.79 4.83
C GLY A 91 4.36 4.33 3.43
N GLY A 92 5.31 5.26 3.33
CA GLY A 92 5.74 5.85 2.07
C GLY A 92 6.74 6.98 2.28
N HIS A 93 6.63 8.04 1.49
CA HIS A 93 7.34 9.30 1.70
C HIS A 93 6.38 10.36 2.27
N PRO A 94 6.71 11.04 3.36
CA PRO A 94 7.96 11.00 4.16
C PRO A 94 7.84 10.21 5.48
N GLY A 95 7.52 8.93 5.46
CA GLY A 95 7.48 8.06 6.61
C GLY A 95 6.13 7.41 6.86
N LEU A 96 5.73 7.33 8.13
CA LEU A 96 4.47 6.70 8.53
C LEU A 96 3.36 7.71 8.75
N PHE A 97 2.16 7.30 8.38
CA PHE A 97 0.91 7.93 8.73
C PHE A 97 0.08 6.92 9.53
N VAL A 98 -0.50 7.35 10.63
CA VAL A 98 -1.25 6.51 11.56
C VAL A 98 -2.68 7.01 11.70
N SER A 99 -3.62 6.09 11.69
CA SER A 99 -5.05 6.31 11.95
C SER A 99 -5.48 5.49 13.16
N ASP A 100 -6.09 6.13 14.15
CA ASP A 100 -6.71 5.51 15.33
C ASP A 100 -8.25 5.49 15.23
N ASP A 101 -8.80 5.86 14.06
CA ASP A 101 -10.24 5.92 13.81
C ASP A 101 -10.73 4.91 12.75
N GLY A 102 -9.95 3.88 12.52
CA GLY A 102 -10.24 2.81 11.56
C GLY A 102 -10.04 3.21 10.10
N GLY A 103 -9.00 4.03 9.83
CA GLY A 103 -8.58 4.42 8.48
C GLY A 103 -9.44 5.51 7.85
N ARG A 104 -10.09 6.35 8.67
CA ARG A 104 -10.88 7.50 8.17
C ARG A 104 -10.04 8.75 8.05
N THR A 105 -9.22 9.02 9.06
CA THR A 105 -8.26 10.13 9.07
C THR A 105 -6.90 9.65 9.53
N PHE A 106 -5.86 10.28 9.03
CA PHE A 106 -4.47 9.90 9.31
C PHE A 106 -3.69 11.13 9.76
N ARG A 107 -2.73 10.90 10.65
CA ARG A 107 -1.71 11.87 11.05
C ARG A 107 -0.33 11.30 10.76
N GLN A 108 0.61 12.14 10.37
CA GLN A 108 2.00 11.70 10.26
C GLN A 108 2.56 11.43 11.64
N ASP A 109 3.25 10.28 11.79
CA ASP A 109 3.90 9.87 13.03
C ASP A 109 5.19 9.13 12.73
N ASN A 110 6.30 9.83 12.85
CA ASN A 110 7.64 9.31 12.61
C ASN A 110 8.45 9.16 13.92
N GLU A 111 7.79 9.25 15.09
CA GLU A 111 8.48 9.09 16.37
C GLU A 111 9.05 7.67 16.48
N GLY A 112 10.32 7.56 16.87
CA GLY A 112 11.03 6.29 16.96
C GLY A 112 11.38 5.60 15.64
N LEU A 113 10.88 6.10 14.49
CA LEU A 113 11.11 5.49 13.19
C LEU A 113 12.58 5.68 12.75
N PRO A 114 13.31 4.60 12.39
CA PRO A 114 14.74 4.72 12.06
C PRO A 114 15.00 5.30 10.66
N ALA A 115 14.02 5.27 9.78
CA ALA A 115 14.07 5.84 8.42
C ALA A 115 12.68 6.34 8.01
N THR A 116 12.62 7.42 7.21
CA THR A 116 11.38 8.05 6.75
C THR A 116 11.08 7.79 5.27
N ASP A 117 11.76 6.84 4.68
CA ASP A 117 11.57 6.36 3.31
C ASP A 117 11.12 4.89 3.41
N ILE A 118 9.81 4.66 3.45
CA ILE A 118 9.20 3.36 3.75
C ILE A 118 8.60 2.81 2.47
N HIS A 119 9.26 1.84 1.87
CA HIS A 119 8.83 1.24 0.62
C HIS A 119 7.93 0.01 0.81
N ALA A 120 8.04 -0.69 1.92
CA ALA A 120 7.15 -1.81 2.23
C ALA A 120 6.76 -1.81 3.70
N LEU A 121 5.52 -2.24 3.98
CA LEU A 121 4.94 -2.25 5.31
C LEU A 121 3.97 -3.43 5.46
N GLY A 122 3.89 -3.98 6.65
CA GLY A 122 2.91 -5.00 6.98
C GLY A 122 2.85 -5.29 8.46
N SER A 123 1.80 -5.99 8.90
CA SER A 123 1.65 -6.37 10.31
C SER A 123 0.91 -7.69 10.48
N GLY A 124 1.19 -8.37 11.56
CA GLY A 124 0.49 -9.57 11.99
C GLY A 124 1.01 -10.05 13.35
N ALA A 125 0.17 -10.75 14.11
CA ALA A 125 0.50 -11.32 15.42
C ALA A 125 1.18 -10.30 16.38
N GLY A 126 0.77 -9.02 16.33
CA GLY A 126 1.28 -7.95 17.19
C GLY A 126 2.64 -7.35 16.78
N VAL A 127 3.17 -7.71 15.61
CA VAL A 127 4.43 -7.16 15.08
C VAL A 127 4.14 -6.36 13.82
N ILE A 128 4.77 -5.19 13.69
CA ILE A 128 4.79 -4.38 12.47
C ILE A 128 6.18 -4.53 11.84
N TYR A 129 6.22 -4.82 10.55
CA TYR A 129 7.44 -4.87 9.76
C TYR A 129 7.44 -3.76 8.72
N ALA A 130 8.59 -3.13 8.53
CA ALA A 130 8.80 -2.14 7.50
C ALA A 130 10.13 -2.36 6.78
N ALA A 131 10.23 -1.89 5.55
CA ALA A 131 11.47 -1.91 4.79
C ALA A 131 11.75 -0.55 4.15
N SER A 132 13.02 -0.19 4.15
CA SER A 132 13.56 1.05 3.60
C SER A 132 14.72 0.76 2.66
N PRO A 133 14.84 1.47 1.52
CA PRO A 133 15.99 1.35 0.63
C PRO A 133 17.32 1.65 1.32
N GLN A 134 17.30 2.46 2.38
CA GLN A 134 18.50 2.92 3.08
C GLN A 134 18.91 2.00 4.22
N LEU A 135 17.96 1.31 4.86
CA LEU A 135 18.17 0.64 6.14
C LEU A 135 17.90 -0.87 6.11
N GLY A 136 17.22 -1.36 5.08
CA GLY A 136 16.76 -2.75 5.02
C GLY A 136 15.46 -2.96 5.79
N VAL A 137 15.32 -4.11 6.47
CA VAL A 137 14.12 -4.52 7.19
C VAL A 137 14.24 -4.19 8.67
N PHE A 138 13.20 -3.64 9.24
CA PHE A 138 13.07 -3.35 10.66
C PHE A 138 11.66 -3.67 11.16
N ALA A 139 11.51 -3.88 12.47
CA ALA A 139 10.27 -4.30 13.08
C ALA A 139 10.01 -3.58 14.40
N SER A 140 8.72 -3.40 14.70
CA SER A 140 8.20 -2.90 15.96
C SER A 140 7.29 -3.94 16.61
N THR A 141 7.40 -4.09 17.94
CA THR A 141 6.52 -4.95 18.77
C THR A 141 5.70 -4.15 19.78
N ASP A 142 5.73 -2.82 19.66
CA ASP A 142 5.09 -1.88 20.57
C ASP A 142 4.21 -0.84 19.85
N GLY A 143 3.62 -1.26 18.71
CA GLY A 143 2.69 -0.43 17.94
C GLY A 143 3.36 0.68 17.13
N GLY A 144 4.67 0.59 16.88
CA GLY A 144 5.43 1.61 16.13
C GLY A 144 6.17 2.61 17.02
N ALA A 145 6.08 2.50 18.36
CA ALA A 145 6.74 3.41 19.29
C ALA A 145 8.27 3.25 19.29
N SER A 146 8.76 2.04 19.04
CA SER A 146 10.19 1.78 18.84
C SER A 146 10.42 0.71 17.77
N TRP A 147 11.60 0.73 17.15
CA TRP A 147 11.93 -0.13 16.02
C TRP A 147 13.31 -0.76 16.17
N GLU A 148 13.42 -2.02 15.77
CA GLU A 148 14.66 -2.79 15.73
C GLU A 148 15.00 -3.16 14.28
N VAL A 149 16.21 -2.84 13.82
CA VAL A 149 16.70 -3.31 12.52
C VAL A 149 16.89 -4.82 12.57
N ARG A 150 16.23 -5.54 11.67
CA ARG A 150 16.31 -7.01 11.55
C ARG A 150 17.46 -7.42 10.67
N THR A 151 17.63 -6.75 9.53
CA THR A 151 18.73 -6.95 8.59
C THR A 151 18.92 -5.72 7.71
N ASP A 152 20.17 -5.43 7.35
CA ASP A 152 20.56 -4.44 6.35
C ASP A 152 21.03 -5.09 5.03
N GLN A 153 20.92 -6.42 4.92
CA GLN A 153 21.41 -7.18 3.76
C GLN A 153 20.36 -7.32 2.65
N VAL A 154 19.09 -7.16 3.01
CA VAL A 154 17.93 -7.22 2.09
C VAL A 154 16.89 -6.18 2.52
N GLY A 155 15.83 -6.02 1.74
CA GLY A 155 14.76 -5.07 2.01
C GLY A 155 14.88 -3.77 1.21
N GLN A 156 16.06 -3.49 0.62
CA GLN A 156 16.28 -2.29 -0.19
C GLN A 156 15.48 -2.30 -1.49
N ALA A 157 15.10 -3.48 -1.97
CA ALA A 157 14.30 -3.67 -3.19
C ALA A 157 12.86 -4.11 -2.90
N PHE A 158 12.43 -4.09 -1.64
CA PHE A 158 11.04 -4.40 -1.26
C PHE A 158 10.13 -3.24 -1.63
N MET A 159 8.90 -3.59 -2.06
CA MET A 159 7.85 -2.65 -2.43
C MET A 159 6.51 -3.12 -1.85
N GLY A 160 5.64 -2.18 -1.49
CA GLY A 160 4.25 -2.47 -1.14
C GLY A 160 4.08 -3.25 0.17
N SER A 161 3.58 -4.48 0.10
CA SER A 161 3.20 -5.25 1.29
C SER A 161 4.31 -6.14 1.83
N ILE A 162 4.42 -6.23 3.16
CA ILE A 162 5.09 -7.34 3.85
C ILE A 162 3.98 -8.17 4.50
N LEU A 163 3.79 -9.39 4.01
CA LEU A 163 2.82 -10.32 4.62
C LEU A 163 3.42 -10.92 5.87
N VAL A 164 2.64 -10.93 6.95
CA VAL A 164 3.02 -11.49 8.25
C VAL A 164 2.01 -12.57 8.61
N ASP A 165 2.43 -13.81 8.83
CA ASP A 165 1.52 -14.90 9.19
C ASP A 165 0.84 -14.56 10.53
N PRO A 166 -0.49 -14.52 10.60
CA PRO A 166 -1.21 -14.16 11.83
C PRO A 166 -1.00 -15.17 12.97
N ARG A 167 -0.46 -16.36 12.67
CA ARG A 167 -0.19 -17.43 13.66
C ARG A 167 1.30 -17.54 14.01
N ASP A 168 2.18 -16.99 13.16
CA ASP A 168 3.64 -17.05 13.32
C ASP A 168 4.27 -15.74 12.81
N PRO A 169 4.54 -14.76 13.69
CA PRO A 169 5.10 -13.48 13.28
C PRO A 169 6.51 -13.58 12.69
N ASP A 170 7.19 -14.68 12.85
CA ASP A 170 8.51 -14.93 12.26
C ASP A 170 8.42 -15.40 10.80
N HIS A 171 7.23 -15.86 10.35
CA HIS A 171 6.98 -16.22 8.95
C HIS A 171 6.47 -15.01 8.14
N LEU A 172 7.28 -14.57 7.18
CA LEU A 172 7.05 -13.39 6.35
C LEU A 172 7.18 -13.72 4.87
N VAL A 173 6.39 -13.00 4.05
CA VAL A 173 6.58 -12.95 2.60
C VAL A 173 6.59 -11.49 2.14
N ALA A 174 7.54 -11.13 1.28
CA ALA A 174 7.65 -9.76 0.74
C ALA A 174 7.94 -9.80 -0.77
N PRO A 175 7.52 -8.79 -1.54
CA PRO A 175 7.93 -8.64 -2.91
C PRO A 175 9.33 -8.02 -2.96
N ASP A 176 10.17 -8.55 -3.81
CA ASP A 176 11.50 -8.02 -4.11
C ASP A 176 11.60 -7.76 -5.62
N MET A 177 11.86 -6.52 -6.00
CA MET A 177 11.91 -6.12 -7.42
C MET A 177 12.97 -6.86 -8.25
N GLN A 178 13.95 -7.47 -7.58
CA GLN A 178 15.04 -8.20 -8.26
C GLN A 178 14.80 -9.72 -8.28
N ALA A 179 14.28 -10.26 -7.15
CA ALA A 179 14.18 -11.70 -6.92
C ALA A 179 12.78 -12.29 -7.13
N GLY A 180 11.74 -11.46 -7.27
CA GLY A 180 10.34 -11.87 -7.20
C GLY A 180 9.85 -11.86 -5.75
N ALA A 181 9.07 -12.85 -5.29
CA ALA A 181 8.77 -12.95 -3.88
C ALA A 181 9.92 -13.60 -3.11
N VAL A 182 10.12 -13.10 -1.88
CA VAL A 182 11.07 -13.64 -0.91
C VAL A 182 10.33 -13.96 0.39
N GLN A 183 10.86 -14.89 1.18
CA GLN A 183 10.31 -15.31 2.45
C GLN A 183 11.34 -15.34 3.57
N SER A 184 10.90 -15.10 4.79
CA SER A 184 11.65 -15.28 6.02
C SER A 184 10.91 -16.23 6.95
N SER A 185 11.64 -16.96 7.79
CA SER A 185 11.11 -17.79 8.88
C SER A 185 11.78 -17.48 10.22
N ASP A 186 12.40 -16.31 10.33
CA ASP A 186 13.16 -15.87 11.51
C ASP A 186 12.90 -14.39 11.86
N GLY A 187 11.70 -13.89 11.52
CA GLY A 187 11.29 -12.53 11.83
C GLY A 187 12.05 -11.47 11.04
N GLY A 188 12.34 -11.77 9.77
CA GLY A 188 12.96 -10.83 8.84
C GLY A 188 14.48 -10.71 8.97
N ARG A 189 15.15 -11.60 9.72
CA ARG A 189 16.62 -11.57 9.89
C ARG A 189 17.35 -12.20 8.71
N SER A 190 16.77 -13.23 8.13
CA SER A 190 17.27 -13.83 6.89
C SER A 190 16.13 -14.09 5.91
N TRP A 191 16.44 -14.06 4.62
CA TRP A 191 15.47 -14.18 3.55
C TRP A 191 15.95 -15.14 2.46
N SER A 192 15.01 -15.86 1.87
CA SER A 192 15.25 -16.77 0.75
C SER A 192 14.22 -16.51 -0.35
N VAL A 193 14.60 -16.82 -1.60
CA VAL A 193 13.69 -16.66 -2.74
C VAL A 193 12.54 -17.65 -2.63
N LEU A 194 11.30 -17.15 -2.71
CA LEU A 194 10.09 -17.94 -2.81
C LEU A 194 9.72 -18.19 -4.28
N GLY A 195 9.89 -17.19 -5.14
CA GLY A 195 9.60 -17.27 -6.58
C GLY A 195 8.56 -16.27 -7.06
N GLY A 196 7.69 -16.67 -7.97
CA GLY A 196 6.66 -15.81 -8.55
C GLY A 196 7.08 -15.14 -9.85
N VAL A 197 6.89 -13.82 -9.96
CA VAL A 197 7.23 -13.03 -11.16
C VAL A 197 8.41 -12.11 -10.90
N PRO A 198 9.29 -11.87 -11.89
CA PRO A 198 10.34 -10.86 -11.75
C PRO A 198 9.73 -9.45 -11.70
N GLY A 199 10.42 -8.50 -11.04
CA GLY A 199 9.90 -7.16 -10.88
C GLY A 199 8.66 -7.11 -9.99
N ALA A 200 8.59 -7.99 -8.97
CA ALA A 200 7.48 -8.02 -8.04
C ALA A 200 7.39 -6.70 -7.27
N MET A 201 6.19 -6.15 -7.23
CA MET A 201 5.86 -4.90 -6.53
C MET A 201 4.81 -5.11 -5.43
N TRP A 202 4.08 -6.22 -5.50
CA TRP A 202 3.05 -6.55 -4.53
C TRP A 202 2.97 -8.05 -4.29
N VAL A 203 2.68 -8.43 -3.04
CA VAL A 203 2.29 -9.79 -2.66
C VAL A 203 1.01 -9.74 -1.85
N SER A 204 0.18 -10.74 -2.03
CA SER A 204 -1.04 -10.94 -1.24
C SER A 204 -1.24 -12.42 -0.97
N TRP A 205 -1.82 -12.78 0.15
CA TRP A 205 -2.13 -14.16 0.49
C TRP A 205 -3.50 -14.34 1.11
N ASP A 206 -3.96 -15.59 1.16
CA ASP A 206 -5.06 -15.97 2.02
C ASP A 206 -4.52 -16.11 3.46
N PRO A 207 -4.94 -15.24 4.42
CA PRO A 207 -4.44 -15.31 5.80
C PRO A 207 -4.88 -16.61 6.53
N ALA A 208 -5.87 -17.33 6.01
CA ALA A 208 -6.29 -18.64 6.52
C ALA A 208 -5.43 -19.79 5.94
N ALA A 209 -4.81 -19.58 4.77
CA ALA A 209 -3.99 -20.55 4.05
C ALA A 209 -2.76 -19.87 3.44
N THR A 210 -1.77 -19.54 4.28
CA THR A 210 -0.58 -18.76 3.90
C THR A 210 0.33 -19.44 2.86
N ASP A 211 0.07 -20.70 2.52
CA ASP A 211 0.66 -21.39 1.36
C ASP A 211 0.13 -20.87 0.01
N ARG A 212 -1.02 -20.17 0.02
CA ARG A 212 -1.64 -19.56 -1.16
C ARG A 212 -1.23 -18.09 -1.26
N VAL A 213 -0.34 -17.78 -2.22
CA VAL A 213 0.25 -16.45 -2.41
C VAL A 213 0.11 -16.02 -3.86
N VAL A 214 -0.32 -14.78 -4.06
CA VAL A 214 -0.21 -14.07 -5.35
C VAL A 214 0.98 -13.14 -5.29
N VAL A 215 1.78 -13.15 -6.33
CA VAL A 215 2.89 -12.21 -6.56
C VAL A 215 2.60 -11.44 -7.83
N SER A 216 2.62 -10.12 -7.79
CA SER A 216 2.31 -9.29 -8.95
C SER A 216 3.32 -8.17 -9.16
N GLY A 217 3.46 -7.78 -10.41
CA GLY A 217 4.21 -6.65 -10.92
C GLY A 217 3.56 -6.14 -12.20
N VAL A 218 4.13 -5.15 -12.85
CA VAL A 218 3.52 -4.51 -14.02
C VAL A 218 3.22 -5.51 -15.13
N GLY A 219 1.95 -5.72 -15.42
CA GLY A 219 1.46 -6.58 -16.50
C GLY A 219 1.62 -8.09 -16.27
N GLN A 220 1.98 -8.52 -15.06
CA GLN A 220 2.22 -9.93 -14.76
C GLN A 220 1.86 -10.26 -13.31
N ALA A 221 1.32 -11.46 -13.10
CA ALA A 221 1.15 -12.05 -11.78
C ALA A 221 1.21 -13.57 -11.86
N ALA A 222 1.57 -14.17 -10.74
CA ALA A 222 1.54 -15.62 -10.57
C ALA A 222 0.95 -15.98 -9.20
N LEU A 223 0.24 -17.09 -9.16
CA LEU A 223 -0.35 -17.67 -7.96
C LEU A 223 0.37 -19.00 -7.65
N THR A 224 0.72 -19.18 -6.39
CA THR A 224 1.04 -20.49 -5.82
C THR A 224 -0.05 -20.91 -4.85
N GLU A 225 -0.28 -22.22 -4.71
CA GLU A 225 -1.16 -22.83 -3.70
C GLU A 225 -0.39 -23.82 -2.79
N ASP A 226 0.93 -23.88 -2.97
CA ASP A 226 1.79 -24.87 -2.35
C ASP A 226 3.09 -24.27 -1.79
N ALA A 227 3.03 -23.05 -1.27
CA ALA A 227 4.15 -22.31 -0.69
C ALA A 227 5.34 -22.17 -1.68
N GLY A 228 5.03 -21.79 -2.91
CA GLY A 228 6.04 -21.48 -3.94
C GLY A 228 6.68 -22.69 -4.64
N ARG A 229 6.21 -23.93 -4.38
CA ARG A 229 6.74 -25.09 -5.08
C ARG A 229 6.34 -25.13 -6.55
N THR A 230 5.12 -24.67 -6.84
CA THR A 230 4.62 -24.48 -8.21
C THR A 230 3.94 -23.12 -8.37
N TRP A 231 4.00 -22.57 -9.58
CA TRP A 231 3.42 -21.26 -9.89
C TRP A 231 2.58 -21.32 -11.15
N ALA A 232 1.36 -20.83 -11.08
CA ALA A 232 0.45 -20.63 -12.20
C ALA A 232 0.42 -19.15 -12.59
N GLN A 233 0.65 -18.83 -13.87
CA GLN A 233 0.51 -17.46 -14.35
C GLN A 233 -0.97 -17.04 -14.39
N LEU A 234 -1.26 -15.85 -13.90
CA LEU A 234 -2.60 -15.26 -13.98
C LEU A 234 -2.73 -14.42 -15.26
N SER A 235 -3.90 -14.52 -15.90
CA SER A 235 -4.27 -13.59 -16.97
C SER A 235 -4.81 -12.32 -16.34
N LEU A 236 -4.14 -11.18 -16.52
CA LEU A 236 -4.50 -9.91 -15.90
C LEU A 236 -5.24 -8.98 -16.88
N PRO A 237 -6.03 -8.02 -16.36
CA PRO A 237 -6.40 -6.84 -17.14
C PRO A 237 -5.14 -6.10 -17.63
N GLU A 238 -5.21 -5.53 -18.84
CA GLU A 238 -4.08 -4.80 -19.42
C GLU A 238 -3.62 -3.66 -18.49
N GLY A 239 -2.34 -3.60 -18.20
CA GLY A 239 -1.73 -2.59 -17.33
C GLY A 239 -1.88 -2.82 -15.84
N ALA A 240 -2.47 -3.93 -15.40
CA ALA A 240 -2.54 -4.24 -13.97
C ALA A 240 -1.13 -4.43 -13.38
N SER A 241 -0.93 -3.88 -12.17
CA SER A 241 0.36 -3.95 -11.45
C SER A 241 0.24 -4.55 -10.06
N VAL A 242 -0.93 -4.45 -9.45
CA VAL A 242 -1.22 -4.89 -8.08
C VAL A 242 -2.36 -5.89 -8.12
N VAL A 243 -2.20 -7.03 -7.45
CA VAL A 243 -3.27 -8.04 -7.28
C VAL A 243 -3.43 -8.39 -5.82
N GLU A 244 -4.64 -8.21 -5.30
CA GLU A 244 -5.01 -8.47 -3.90
C GLU A 244 -6.00 -9.61 -3.81
N ILE A 245 -5.80 -10.55 -2.88
CA ILE A 245 -6.73 -11.62 -2.53
C ILE A 245 -7.76 -11.10 -1.54
N ASP A 246 -9.05 -11.42 -1.74
CA ASP A 246 -10.07 -11.19 -0.72
C ASP A 246 -9.88 -12.19 0.43
N ALA A 247 -9.52 -11.69 1.62
CA ALA A 247 -9.29 -12.53 2.80
C ALA A 247 -10.57 -13.28 3.29
N ASN A 248 -11.75 -12.89 2.81
CA ASN A 248 -13.02 -13.53 3.16
C ASN A 248 -13.51 -14.52 2.09
N ASP A 249 -13.02 -14.40 0.85
CA ASP A 249 -13.35 -15.25 -0.28
C ASP A 249 -12.12 -15.36 -1.19
N PRO A 250 -11.19 -16.30 -0.92
CA PRO A 250 -9.91 -16.38 -1.63
C PRO A 250 -10.01 -16.65 -3.14
N ASP A 251 -11.15 -17.06 -3.67
CA ASP A 251 -11.40 -17.12 -5.11
C ASP A 251 -11.72 -15.75 -5.72
N THR A 252 -12.02 -14.76 -4.89
CA THR A 252 -12.16 -13.37 -5.30
C THR A 252 -10.81 -12.66 -5.23
N LEU A 253 -10.40 -12.10 -6.37
CA LEU A 253 -9.20 -11.29 -6.52
C LEU A 253 -9.56 -9.90 -7.02
N TYR A 254 -8.81 -8.91 -6.58
CA TYR A 254 -8.87 -7.54 -7.09
C TYR A 254 -7.58 -7.20 -7.83
N ALA A 255 -7.69 -6.54 -8.98
CA ALA A 255 -6.52 -6.07 -9.72
C ALA A 255 -6.60 -4.56 -9.94
N GLY A 256 -5.51 -3.86 -9.64
CA GLY A 256 -5.36 -2.43 -9.81
C GLY A 256 -4.64 -2.08 -11.10
N VAL A 257 -5.20 -1.14 -11.86
CA VAL A 257 -4.66 -0.59 -13.11
C VAL A 257 -4.57 0.93 -12.96
N LEU A 258 -3.46 1.53 -13.36
CA LEU A 258 -3.35 2.98 -13.48
C LEU A 258 -3.78 3.42 -14.88
N GLU A 259 -4.80 4.28 -14.98
CA GLU A 259 -5.23 4.93 -16.21
C GLU A 259 -5.07 6.46 -16.09
N GLY A 260 -3.97 7.00 -16.62
CA GLY A 260 -3.60 8.41 -16.42
C GLY A 260 -3.16 8.66 -14.98
N THR A 261 -3.97 9.34 -14.18
CA THR A 261 -3.73 9.63 -12.75
C THR A 261 -4.78 8.99 -11.84
N GLU A 262 -5.63 8.12 -12.39
CA GLU A 262 -6.71 7.47 -11.67
C GLU A 262 -6.48 5.96 -11.60
N ALA A 263 -6.82 5.35 -10.48
CA ALA A 263 -6.86 3.90 -10.37
C ALA A 263 -8.17 3.35 -10.94
N VAL A 264 -8.07 2.21 -11.60
CA VAL A 264 -9.20 1.39 -12.05
C VAL A 264 -9.06 0.02 -11.41
N VAL A 265 -10.05 -0.39 -10.64
CA VAL A 265 -10.05 -1.70 -10.00
C VAL A 265 -10.90 -2.67 -10.82
N TRP A 266 -10.38 -3.89 -10.99
CA TRP A 266 -11.05 -5.01 -11.59
C TRP A 266 -11.25 -6.10 -10.55
N ILE A 267 -12.29 -6.90 -10.69
CA ILE A 267 -12.62 -8.02 -9.80
C ILE A 267 -12.70 -9.32 -10.60
N SER A 268 -12.07 -10.36 -10.09
CA SER A 268 -12.27 -11.75 -10.48
C SER A 268 -12.98 -12.48 -9.35
N ARG A 269 -13.89 -13.42 -9.67
CA ARG A 269 -14.57 -14.30 -8.71
C ARG A 269 -14.35 -15.77 -9.03
N ASP A 270 -13.32 -16.05 -9.80
CA ASP A 270 -12.99 -17.39 -10.32
C ASP A 270 -11.47 -17.62 -10.30
N GLY A 271 -10.81 -17.11 -9.27
CA GLY A 271 -9.37 -17.31 -9.04
C GLY A 271 -8.48 -16.63 -10.09
N GLY A 272 -8.92 -15.53 -10.71
CA GLY A 272 -8.13 -14.80 -11.71
C GLY A 272 -8.34 -15.29 -13.14
N SER A 273 -9.34 -16.18 -13.39
CA SER A 273 -9.62 -16.69 -14.74
C SER A 273 -10.33 -15.67 -15.62
N THR A 274 -11.28 -14.91 -15.03
CA THR A 274 -11.97 -13.81 -15.71
C THR A 274 -12.05 -12.56 -14.85
N TRP A 275 -12.07 -11.38 -15.50
CA TRP A 275 -12.05 -10.09 -14.81
C TRP A 275 -13.16 -9.18 -15.31
N THR A 276 -13.83 -8.49 -14.39
CA THR A 276 -14.89 -7.50 -14.67
C THR A 276 -14.65 -6.25 -13.82
N LYS A 277 -15.17 -5.09 -14.25
CA LYS A 277 -15.24 -3.92 -13.36
C LYS A 277 -16.34 -4.12 -12.32
N PRO A 278 -16.16 -3.68 -11.07
CA PRO A 278 -17.12 -3.85 -9.97
C PRO A 278 -18.49 -3.24 -10.20
#